data_3933bd06541d3c2e2151e3fee37558fc
#
_entry.id   3933bd06541d3c2e2151e3fee37558fc
#
_cell.length_a   1.000
_cell.length_b   1.000
_cell.length_c   1.000
_cell.angle_alpha   90.00
_cell.angle_beta   90.00
_cell.angle_gamma   90.00
#
_symmetry.space_group_name_H-M   'P 1'
#
loop_
_entity.id
_entity.type
_entity.pdbx_description
1 polymer ?
#
loop_
_entity_poly.entity_id
_entity_poly.type
_entity_poly.pdbx_seq_one_letter_code
_entity_poly.pdbx_strand_id
1 'polypeptide(L)'
;MNSFYNQDCITGAEEHIADNSVDLIITDPPYGIEGDKMDRHYNRKEEYVVEGYVEVPADEYEDFSRRWITQAERILKPGGSMYIVSGYTNLYSILKGLKQTGLEEINHIIWKYNFGVYTRSKY
;
A
#
# COMPACT_ATOMS: atom_id res chain seq x y z
N MET A 1 -13.04 -20.77 -7.44
CA MET A 1 -14.10 -19.88 -6.93
C MET A 1 -13.44 -18.60 -6.46
N ASN A 2 -13.97 -17.47 -6.84
CA ASN A 2 -13.47 -16.17 -6.39
C ASN A 2 -14.18 -15.78 -5.08
N SER A 3 -13.41 -15.26 -4.12
CA SER A 3 -13.93 -14.72 -2.87
C SER A 3 -13.62 -13.23 -2.77
N PHE A 4 -14.54 -12.48 -2.22
CA PHE A 4 -14.41 -11.06 -1.97
C PHE A 4 -14.73 -10.77 -0.50
N TYR A 5 -13.82 -10.04 0.16
CA TYR A 5 -13.96 -9.66 1.55
C TYR A 5 -13.90 -8.14 1.68
N ASN A 6 -14.97 -7.53 2.16
CA ASN A 6 -15.02 -6.08 2.41
C ASN A 6 -14.72 -5.81 3.89
N GLN A 7 -13.45 -5.88 4.25
CA GLN A 7 -12.99 -5.64 5.62
C GLN A 7 -11.52 -5.20 5.62
N ASP A 8 -11.00 -4.85 6.78
CA ASP A 8 -9.58 -4.53 6.96
C ASP A 8 -8.70 -5.69 6.47
N CYS A 9 -7.66 -5.38 5.70
CA CYS A 9 -6.84 -6.39 5.05
C CYS A 9 -6.00 -7.22 6.04
N ILE A 10 -5.63 -6.65 7.18
CA ILE A 10 -4.81 -7.33 8.18
C ILE A 10 -5.67 -8.40 8.87
N THR A 11 -6.79 -7.99 9.46
CA THR A 11 -7.71 -8.91 10.12
C THR A 11 -8.36 -9.87 9.14
N GLY A 12 -8.68 -9.41 7.93
CA GLY A 12 -9.25 -10.26 6.88
C GLY A 12 -8.29 -11.35 6.42
N ALA A 13 -7.02 -11.04 6.29
CA ALA A 13 -6.02 -12.07 5.99
C ALA A 13 -5.89 -13.09 7.12
N GLU A 14 -5.91 -12.64 8.39
CA GLU A 14 -5.85 -13.53 9.55
C GLU A 14 -7.05 -14.49 9.62
N GLU A 15 -8.24 -13.99 9.34
CA GLU A 15 -9.48 -14.77 9.46
C GLU A 15 -9.74 -15.73 8.29
N HIS A 16 -9.34 -15.35 7.08
CA HIS A 16 -9.82 -16.03 5.87
C HIS A 16 -8.74 -16.66 5.01
N ILE A 17 -7.47 -16.30 5.19
CA ILE A 17 -6.41 -16.76 4.29
C ILE A 17 -5.37 -17.58 5.05
N ALA A 18 -5.21 -18.83 4.61
CA ALA A 18 -4.25 -19.75 5.21
C ALA A 18 -2.80 -19.37 4.89
N ASP A 19 -1.88 -19.79 5.74
CA ASP A 19 -0.45 -19.64 5.52
C ASP A 19 -0.02 -20.31 4.21
N ASN A 20 0.93 -19.69 3.50
CA ASN A 20 1.51 -20.24 2.29
C ASN A 20 0.48 -20.72 1.24
N SER A 21 -0.59 -19.93 1.04
CA SER A 21 -1.70 -20.30 0.16
C SER A 21 -1.84 -19.44 -1.09
N VAL A 22 -1.16 -18.29 -1.15
CA VAL A 22 -1.28 -17.29 -2.22
C VAL A 22 -0.06 -17.30 -3.11
N ASP A 23 -0.26 -17.37 -4.41
CA ASP A 23 0.84 -17.36 -5.40
C ASP A 23 1.28 -15.94 -5.78
N LEU A 24 0.35 -14.98 -5.76
CA LEU A 24 0.57 -13.60 -6.18
C LEU A 24 -0.22 -12.63 -5.30
N ILE A 25 0.45 -11.59 -4.81
CA ILE A 25 -0.17 -10.45 -4.14
C ILE A 25 0.07 -9.21 -5.00
N ILE A 26 -0.99 -8.46 -5.28
CA ILE A 26 -0.91 -7.11 -5.86
C ILE A 26 -1.67 -6.19 -4.92
N THR A 27 -1.01 -5.17 -4.40
CA THR A 27 -1.58 -4.28 -3.40
C THR A 27 -1.22 -2.83 -3.63
N ASP A 28 -2.19 -1.96 -3.35
CA ASP A 28 -2.06 -0.50 -3.35
C ASP A 28 -2.49 0.02 -1.97
N PRO A 29 -1.61 -0.08 -0.96
CA PRO A 29 -1.94 0.35 0.38
C PRO A 29 -2.06 1.87 0.47
N PRO A 30 -2.72 2.43 1.50
CA PRO A 30 -2.66 3.85 1.81
C PRO A 30 -1.23 4.37 1.82
N TYR A 31 -1.02 5.63 1.44
CA TYR A 31 0.34 6.18 1.28
C TYR A 31 0.86 6.94 2.50
N GLY A 32 0.05 7.08 3.55
CA GLY A 32 0.42 7.78 4.78
C GLY A 32 0.57 9.29 4.58
N ILE A 33 -0.14 9.86 3.62
CA ILE A 33 -0.19 11.30 3.37
C ILE A 33 -1.45 11.89 4.01
N GLU A 34 -1.35 13.12 4.51
CA GLU A 34 -2.50 13.79 5.11
C GLU A 34 -3.60 14.00 4.05
N GLY A 35 -4.75 13.34 4.24
CA GLY A 35 -5.84 13.28 3.27
C GLY A 35 -6.42 14.65 2.90
N ASP A 36 -6.47 15.57 3.85
CA ASP A 36 -6.90 16.97 3.64
C ASP A 36 -5.94 17.77 2.74
N LYS A 37 -4.71 17.31 2.58
CA LYS A 37 -3.76 17.89 1.63
C LYS A 37 -3.87 17.29 0.22
N MET A 38 -4.47 16.13 0.07
CA MET A 38 -4.65 15.48 -1.24
C MET A 38 -5.62 16.26 -2.12
N ASP A 39 -6.70 16.81 -1.58
CA ASP A 39 -7.70 17.56 -2.33
C ASP A 39 -7.12 18.83 -2.98
N ARG A 40 -6.09 19.42 -2.38
CA ARG A 40 -5.39 20.58 -2.94
C ARG A 40 -4.43 20.24 -4.08
N HIS A 41 -4.04 19.00 -4.19
CA HIS A 41 -3.04 18.55 -5.18
C HIS A 41 -3.65 17.90 -6.40
N TYR A 42 -4.86 17.36 -6.28
CA TYR A 42 -5.58 16.78 -7.40
C TYR A 42 -6.71 17.72 -7.80
N ASN A 43 -6.63 18.29 -8.98
CA ASN A 43 -7.71 19.08 -9.58
C ASN A 43 -8.87 18.14 -9.97
N ARG A 44 -9.39 17.40 -8.99
CA ARG A 44 -10.52 16.49 -9.16
C ARG A 44 -11.81 17.26 -8.91
N LYS A 45 -12.81 16.96 -9.72
CA LYS A 45 -14.17 17.39 -9.41
C LYS A 45 -14.60 16.64 -8.14
N GLU A 46 -15.29 17.33 -7.24
CA GLU A 46 -15.76 16.76 -5.96
C GLU A 46 -16.57 15.45 -6.13
N GLU A 47 -17.25 15.29 -7.26
CA GLU A 47 -18.02 14.09 -7.64
C GLU A 47 -17.17 12.81 -7.75
N TYR A 48 -15.84 12.91 -7.86
CA TYR A 48 -14.91 11.79 -7.92
C TYR A 48 -14.11 11.56 -6.63
N VAL A 49 -14.43 12.28 -5.58
CA VAL A 49 -13.84 12.07 -4.25
C VAL A 49 -14.65 11.02 -3.52
N VAL A 50 -14.01 9.94 -3.11
CA VAL A 50 -14.67 8.91 -2.30
C VAL A 50 -14.84 9.46 -0.90
N GLU A 51 -16.09 9.74 -0.50
CA GLU A 51 -16.40 10.12 0.86
C GLU A 51 -15.93 9.04 1.84
N GLY A 52 -15.27 9.46 2.91
CA GLY A 52 -14.83 8.56 3.97
C GLY A 52 -13.51 7.85 3.72
N TYR A 53 -12.72 8.27 2.71
CA TYR A 53 -11.35 7.79 2.59
C TYR A 53 -10.53 8.25 3.80
N VAL A 54 -10.17 7.30 4.65
CA VAL A 54 -9.34 7.54 5.83
C VAL A 54 -7.91 7.10 5.51
N GLU A 55 -7.02 8.07 5.42
CA GLU A 55 -5.60 7.81 5.27
C GLU A 55 -5.00 7.39 6.62
N VAL A 56 -3.98 6.54 6.58
CA VAL A 56 -3.23 6.20 7.79
C VAL A 56 -2.36 7.40 8.19
N PRO A 57 -2.43 7.87 9.45
CA PRO A 57 -1.58 8.95 9.92
C PRO A 57 -0.09 8.66 9.70
N ALA A 58 0.69 9.71 9.41
CA ALA A 58 2.11 9.56 9.10
C ALA A 58 2.93 8.95 10.23
N ASP A 59 2.58 9.24 11.47
CA ASP A 59 3.22 8.70 12.68
C ASP A 59 2.86 7.23 12.95
N GLU A 60 1.74 6.75 12.43
CA GLU A 60 1.29 5.35 12.52
C GLU A 60 1.68 4.51 11.30
N TYR A 61 2.15 5.15 10.23
CA TYR A 61 2.34 4.52 8.93
C TYR A 61 3.42 3.43 8.93
N GLU A 62 4.47 3.59 9.72
CA GLU A 62 5.51 2.57 9.84
C GLU A 62 4.97 1.29 10.50
N ASP A 63 4.22 1.42 11.60
CA ASP A 63 3.61 0.25 12.28
C ASP A 63 2.54 -0.41 11.40
N PHE A 64 1.71 0.38 10.74
CA PHE A 64 0.74 -0.12 9.78
C PHE A 64 1.41 -0.91 8.66
N SER A 65 2.47 -0.36 8.06
CA SER A 65 3.22 -1.01 6.98
C SER A 65 3.82 -2.33 7.44
N ARG A 66 4.45 -2.36 8.60
CA ARG A 66 4.99 -3.58 9.19
C ARG A 66 3.91 -4.66 9.37
N ARG A 67 2.74 -4.29 9.86
CA ARG A 67 1.65 -5.22 10.17
C ARG A 67 1.09 -5.88 8.91
N TRP A 68 0.72 -5.11 7.89
CA TRP A 68 0.16 -5.70 6.69
C TRP A 68 1.21 -6.49 5.87
N ILE A 69 2.47 -6.03 5.84
CA ILE A 69 3.56 -6.76 5.16
C ILE A 69 3.82 -8.10 5.84
N THR A 70 3.76 -8.17 7.17
CA THR A 70 3.88 -9.42 7.92
C THR A 70 2.78 -10.41 7.52
N GLN A 71 1.53 -9.94 7.37
CA GLN A 71 0.44 -10.79 6.91
C GLN A 71 0.63 -11.22 5.44
N ALA A 72 1.10 -10.32 4.59
CA ALA A 72 1.38 -10.65 3.19
C ALA A 72 2.47 -11.74 3.08
N GLU A 73 3.55 -11.65 3.86
CA GLU A 73 4.56 -12.70 3.93
C GLU A 73 3.96 -14.04 4.38
N ARG A 74 3.15 -14.04 5.45
CA ARG A 74 2.55 -15.25 6.00
C ARG A 74 1.72 -16.02 4.98
N ILE A 75 0.88 -15.30 4.21
CA ILE A 75 -0.02 -15.92 3.24
C ILE A 75 0.63 -16.28 1.91
N LEU A 76 1.74 -15.63 1.55
CA LEU A 76 2.44 -15.86 0.30
C LEU A 76 3.18 -17.20 0.34
N LYS A 77 3.02 -18.00 -0.71
CA LYS A 77 3.75 -19.25 -0.86
C LYS A 77 5.25 -19.01 -1.03
N PRO A 78 6.11 -19.95 -0.62
CA PRO A 78 7.50 -19.96 -1.06
C PRO A 78 7.59 -19.89 -2.59
N GLY A 79 8.36 -18.93 -3.12
CA GLY A 79 8.45 -18.67 -4.56
C GLY A 79 7.30 -17.85 -5.14
N GLY A 80 6.34 -17.44 -4.32
CA GLY A 80 5.30 -16.49 -4.71
C GLY A 80 5.85 -15.08 -4.92
N SER A 81 5.08 -14.21 -5.55
CA SER A 81 5.47 -12.84 -5.88
C SER A 81 4.52 -11.82 -5.28
N MET A 82 5.06 -10.65 -4.92
CA MET A 82 4.26 -9.53 -4.45
C MET A 82 4.64 -8.25 -5.19
N TYR A 83 3.62 -7.50 -5.63
CA TYR A 83 3.75 -6.16 -6.19
C TYR A 83 3.08 -5.16 -5.26
N ILE A 84 3.82 -4.13 -4.87
CA ILE A 84 3.36 -3.08 -3.97
C ILE A 84 3.41 -1.76 -4.72
N VAL A 85 2.26 -1.12 -4.88
CA VAL A 85 2.20 0.27 -5.33
C VAL A 85 2.45 1.17 -4.12
N SER A 86 3.33 2.13 -4.25
CA SER A 86 3.72 3.00 -3.14
C SER A 86 3.97 4.42 -3.61
N GLY A 87 3.63 5.39 -2.78
CA GLY A 87 4.06 6.77 -2.93
C GLY A 87 5.52 6.95 -2.50
N TYR A 88 6.18 7.95 -3.07
CA TYR A 88 7.57 8.26 -2.75
C TYR A 88 7.79 8.69 -1.29
N THR A 89 6.86 9.49 -0.74
CA THR A 89 7.03 10.16 0.56
C THR A 89 7.28 9.20 1.71
N ASN A 90 6.58 8.07 1.73
CA ASN A 90 6.66 7.09 2.81
C ASN A 90 7.22 5.73 2.36
N LEU A 91 7.93 5.72 1.24
CA LEU A 91 8.57 4.50 0.71
C LEU A 91 9.49 3.83 1.73
N TYR A 92 10.15 4.62 2.59
CA TYR A 92 11.01 4.09 3.65
C TYR A 92 10.28 3.11 4.57
N SER A 93 9.04 3.42 4.97
CA SER A 93 8.25 2.55 5.86
C SER A 93 7.95 1.19 5.22
N ILE A 94 7.66 1.18 3.92
CA ILE A 94 7.46 -0.05 3.14
C ILE A 94 8.75 -0.86 3.09
N LEU A 95 9.86 -0.23 2.70
CA LEU A 95 11.16 -0.90 2.59
C LEU A 95 11.64 -1.44 3.94
N LYS A 96 11.42 -0.68 5.02
CA LYS A 96 11.73 -1.12 6.38
C LYS A 96 10.90 -2.34 6.78
N GLY A 97 9.60 -2.32 6.49
CA GLY A 97 8.70 -3.46 6.73
C GLY A 97 9.15 -4.71 5.98
N LEU A 98 9.51 -4.57 4.70
CA LEU A 98 10.02 -5.68 3.88
C LEU A 98 11.33 -6.26 4.44
N LYS A 99 12.24 -5.42 4.90
CA LYS A 99 13.52 -5.87 5.48
C LYS A 99 13.39 -6.63 6.80
N GLN A 100 12.25 -6.56 7.45
CA GLN A 100 11.93 -7.33 8.65
C GLN A 100 11.33 -8.71 8.36
N THR A 101 11.14 -9.03 7.08
CA THR A 101 10.61 -10.30 6.57
C THR A 101 11.70 -11.09 5.84
N GLY A 102 11.39 -12.32 5.44
CA GLY A 102 12.20 -13.12 4.53
C GLY A 102 12.00 -12.83 3.05
N LEU A 103 11.19 -11.79 2.73
CA LEU A 103 10.95 -11.40 1.34
C LEU A 103 12.16 -10.67 0.74
N GLU A 104 12.48 -10.99 -0.50
CA GLU A 104 13.57 -10.37 -1.25
C GLU A 104 13.03 -9.35 -2.24
N GLU A 105 13.54 -8.12 -2.21
CA GLU A 105 13.25 -7.09 -3.22
C GLU A 105 13.97 -7.45 -4.51
N ILE A 106 13.22 -7.78 -5.57
CA ILE A 106 13.76 -8.14 -6.87
C ILE A 106 13.93 -6.92 -7.76
N ASN A 107 12.94 -6.04 -7.80
CA ASN A 107 12.95 -4.86 -8.66
C ASN A 107 12.27 -3.66 -7.98
N HIS A 108 12.80 -2.48 -8.26
CA HIS A 108 12.13 -1.21 -7.99
C HIS A 108 11.64 -0.63 -9.32
N ILE A 109 10.32 -0.70 -9.55
CA ILE A 109 9.70 -0.25 -10.78
C ILE A 109 9.21 1.19 -10.60
N ILE A 110 9.63 2.10 -11.47
CA ILE A 110 9.20 3.49 -11.45
C ILE A 110 8.16 3.71 -12.54
N TRP A 111 6.95 4.05 -12.12
CA TRP A 111 5.89 4.45 -13.04
C TRP A 111 6.03 5.93 -13.37
N LYS A 112 6.51 6.23 -14.57
CA LYS A 112 6.64 7.59 -15.08
C LYS A 112 5.44 7.94 -15.96
N TYR A 113 4.83 9.10 -15.69
CA TYR A 113 3.72 9.63 -16.50
C TYR A 113 3.92 11.13 -16.79
N ASN A 114 3.23 11.65 -17.82
CA ASN A 114 3.41 13.02 -18.32
C ASN A 114 2.42 14.03 -17.70
N PHE A 115 1.49 13.56 -16.90
CA PHE A 115 0.57 14.41 -16.14
C PHE A 115 0.80 14.16 -14.66
N GLY A 116 0.48 15.11 -13.85
CA GLY A 116 0.64 14.94 -12.41
C GLY A 116 0.26 16.18 -11.65
N VAL A 117 0.48 16.13 -10.39
CA VAL A 117 0.22 17.23 -9.48
C VAL A 117 1.13 18.40 -9.82
N TYR A 118 0.52 19.56 -10.05
CA TYR A 118 1.27 20.80 -10.15
C TYR A 118 1.87 21.13 -8.78
N THR A 119 3.18 21.10 -8.66
CA THR A 119 3.87 21.55 -7.45
C THR A 119 4.34 23.00 -7.65
N ARG A 120 4.04 23.86 -6.69
CA ARG A 120 4.56 25.23 -6.65
C ARG A 120 5.99 25.30 -6.09
N SER A 121 6.49 24.18 -5.59
CA SER A 121 7.85 24.11 -5.06
C SER A 121 8.84 24.00 -6.21
N LYS A 122 9.83 24.86 -6.20
CA LYS A 122 11.01 24.71 -7.04
C LYS A 122 11.89 23.61 -6.44
N TYR A 123 12.35 22.71 -7.27
CA TYR A 123 13.39 21.75 -6.89
C TYR A 123 14.73 22.46 -6.75
#